data_5af1c4a1440be299fce27781316ab918
#
_entry.id   5af1c4a1440be299fce27781316ab918
#
_cell.length_a   1.000
_cell.length_b   1.000
_cell.length_c   1.000
_cell.angle_alpha   90.00
_cell.angle_beta   90.00
_cell.angle_gamma   90.00
#
_symmetry.space_group_name_H-M   'P 1'
#
loop_
_entity.id
_entity.type
_entity.pdbx_description
1 polymer ?
#
loop_
_entity_poly.entity_id
_entity_poly.type
_entity_poly.pdbx_seq_one_letter_code
_entity_poly.pdbx_strand_id
1 'polypeptide(L)'
;ITDGFNPIQLPKPQPDAIKRLDIDEVVQLLDLVENGSQLSKKEKTYWEKTRLRDRAILVLFLTYGLRVNELQQLDVSSFNFHRGEFKIYRKRGKESLMPINRSCERVIREYIDKERAAPEKIPLEHRQALFLSLQKKRMTIRTIRNLVKKYTALVLGTASEDGYSPHKLRATAATSLIQQGFSIFDVQNLLDHDNVTTTQLYAAHRKDAKREVVKNFEWLDHDT
;
A
#
# COMPACT_ATOMS: atom_id res chain seq x y z
N ILE A 1 -53.26 -8.75 31.07
CA ILE A 1 -52.20 -9.72 30.75
C ILE A 1 -51.38 -9.07 29.67
N THR A 2 -50.32 -8.39 30.06
CA THR A 2 -49.35 -7.75 29.14
C THR A 2 -48.12 -8.63 29.08
N ASP A 3 -47.99 -9.39 27.99
CA ASP A 3 -46.79 -10.16 27.71
C ASP A 3 -45.63 -9.22 27.43
N GLY A 4 -44.67 -9.19 28.38
CA GLY A 4 -43.42 -8.47 28.24
C GLY A 4 -42.51 -9.16 27.26
N PHE A 5 -42.49 -8.68 26.03
CA PHE A 5 -41.43 -9.03 25.06
C PHE A 5 -40.14 -8.32 25.50
N ASN A 6 -39.25 -9.04 26.16
CA ASN A 6 -37.89 -8.61 26.38
C ASN A 6 -37.11 -8.85 25.06
N PRO A 7 -36.69 -7.80 24.34
CA PRO A 7 -35.87 -8.00 23.16
C PRO A 7 -34.53 -8.59 23.62
N ILE A 8 -34.18 -9.76 23.09
CA ILE A 8 -32.85 -10.38 23.24
C ILE A 8 -31.83 -9.36 22.71
N GLN A 9 -31.13 -8.71 23.63
CA GLN A 9 -29.97 -7.89 23.26
C GLN A 9 -28.88 -8.84 22.78
N LEU A 10 -28.72 -8.93 21.45
CA LEU A 10 -27.56 -9.55 20.88
C LEU A 10 -26.30 -8.80 21.39
N PRO A 11 -25.31 -9.51 21.94
CA PRO A 11 -24.08 -8.87 22.38
C PRO A 11 -23.51 -8.09 21.21
N LYS A 12 -23.28 -6.77 21.40
CA LYS A 12 -22.55 -5.96 20.42
C LYS A 12 -21.24 -6.68 20.16
N PRO A 13 -20.88 -7.02 18.91
CA PRO A 13 -19.58 -7.58 18.63
C PRO A 13 -18.55 -6.60 19.19
N GLN A 14 -17.70 -7.07 20.12
CA GLN A 14 -16.54 -6.29 20.52
C GLN A 14 -15.78 -6.00 19.23
N PRO A 15 -15.38 -4.75 18.98
CA PRO A 15 -14.58 -4.46 17.81
C PRO A 15 -13.32 -5.31 17.93
N ASP A 16 -13.21 -6.38 17.13
CA ASP A 16 -12.00 -7.14 16.99
C ASP A 16 -10.89 -6.13 16.73
N ALA A 17 -9.88 -6.14 17.58
CA ALA A 17 -8.76 -5.22 17.45
C ALA A 17 -8.24 -5.29 16.00
N ILE A 18 -8.29 -4.16 15.28
CA ILE A 18 -7.91 -4.12 13.86
C ILE A 18 -6.46 -4.61 13.76
N LYS A 19 -6.27 -5.82 13.22
CA LYS A 19 -4.92 -6.37 13.00
C LYS A 19 -4.19 -5.48 11.99
N ARG A 20 -3.15 -4.81 12.43
CA ARG A 20 -2.31 -3.88 11.68
C ARG A 20 -0.88 -3.97 12.19
N LEU A 21 0.06 -3.40 11.47
CA LEU A 21 1.41 -3.16 11.98
C LEU A 21 1.43 -1.88 12.82
N ASP A 22 2.20 -1.89 13.88
CA ASP A 22 2.53 -0.68 14.61
C ASP A 22 3.69 0.07 13.92
N ILE A 23 3.96 1.32 14.32
CA ILE A 23 4.97 2.17 13.66
C ILE A 23 6.34 1.51 13.66
N ASP A 24 6.78 0.95 14.80
CA ASP A 24 8.07 0.26 14.92
C ASP A 24 8.15 -0.97 14.00
N GLU A 25 7.04 -1.71 13.83
CA GLU A 25 6.96 -2.84 12.91
C GLU A 25 7.01 -2.39 11.44
N VAL A 26 6.46 -1.21 11.12
CA VAL A 26 6.58 -0.62 9.79
C VAL A 26 8.02 -0.23 9.49
N VAL A 27 8.72 0.41 10.42
CA VAL A 27 10.15 0.72 10.29
C VAL A 27 10.95 -0.55 10.08
N GLN A 28 10.76 -1.57 10.93
CA GLN A 28 11.42 -2.87 10.77
C GLN A 28 11.13 -3.53 9.41
N LEU A 29 9.90 -3.40 8.89
CA LEU A 29 9.51 -3.93 7.59
C LEU A 29 10.29 -3.27 6.45
N LEU A 30 10.42 -1.95 6.49
CA LEU A 30 11.14 -1.18 5.49
C LEU A 30 12.65 -1.44 5.56
N ASP A 31 13.22 -1.51 6.76
CA ASP A 31 14.62 -1.88 6.97
C ASP A 31 14.91 -3.30 6.48
N LEU A 32 14.03 -4.24 6.80
CA LEU A 32 14.18 -5.64 6.37
C LEU A 32 14.20 -5.77 4.84
N VAL A 33 13.30 -5.08 4.13
CA VAL A 33 13.28 -5.15 2.67
C VAL A 33 14.48 -4.45 2.05
N GLU A 34 15.05 -3.44 2.71
CA GLU A 34 16.23 -2.71 2.24
C GLU A 34 17.53 -3.50 2.42
N ASN A 35 17.75 -4.10 3.60
CA ASN A 35 19.01 -4.73 3.96
C ASN A 35 18.99 -6.27 3.92
N GLY A 36 17.82 -6.92 3.88
CA GLY A 36 17.68 -8.38 3.83
C GLY A 36 18.17 -9.11 5.08
N SER A 37 18.20 -8.45 6.25
CA SER A 37 18.85 -8.94 7.47
C SER A 37 18.33 -10.29 7.98
N GLN A 38 17.04 -10.57 7.86
CA GLN A 38 16.41 -11.80 8.36
C GLN A 38 16.21 -12.88 7.28
N LEU A 39 16.68 -12.62 6.06
CA LEU A 39 16.51 -13.55 4.95
C LEU A 39 17.53 -14.68 4.99
N SER A 40 17.11 -15.90 4.68
CA SER A 40 18.00 -17.04 4.46
C SER A 40 18.93 -16.82 3.26
N LYS A 41 20.02 -17.56 3.16
CA LYS A 41 20.96 -17.48 2.02
C LYS A 41 20.26 -17.64 0.66
N LYS A 42 19.30 -18.58 0.56
CA LYS A 42 18.51 -18.79 -0.67
C LYS A 42 17.63 -17.59 -0.99
N GLU A 43 16.97 -17.02 0.00
CA GLU A 43 16.11 -15.85 -0.18
C GLU A 43 16.90 -14.61 -0.55
N LYS A 44 18.10 -14.41 0.00
CA LYS A 44 19.00 -13.31 -0.36
C LYS A 44 19.35 -13.29 -1.84
N THR A 45 19.59 -14.45 -2.45
CA THR A 45 19.85 -14.55 -3.89
C THR A 45 18.70 -14.00 -4.77
N TYR A 46 17.45 -14.20 -4.33
CA TYR A 46 16.29 -13.63 -5.00
C TYR A 46 16.08 -12.15 -4.62
N TRP A 47 16.30 -11.82 -3.36
CA TRP A 47 16.18 -10.47 -2.82
C TRP A 47 17.12 -9.49 -3.52
N GLU A 48 18.35 -9.84 -3.76
CA GLU A 48 19.33 -9.02 -4.51
C GLU A 48 18.81 -8.57 -5.88
N LYS A 49 17.93 -9.36 -6.51
CA LYS A 49 17.33 -9.10 -7.82
C LYS A 49 15.98 -8.41 -7.77
N THR A 50 15.39 -8.23 -6.58
CA THR A 50 13.98 -7.80 -6.45
C THR A 50 13.77 -6.80 -5.32
N ARG A 51 14.80 -6.42 -4.57
CA ARG A 51 14.68 -5.60 -3.36
C ARG A 51 14.11 -4.21 -3.63
N LEU A 52 14.52 -3.58 -4.73
CA LEU A 52 14.03 -2.24 -5.05
C LEU A 52 12.56 -2.27 -5.47
N ARG A 53 12.15 -3.29 -6.23
CA ARG A 53 10.75 -3.56 -6.54
C ARG A 53 9.93 -3.80 -5.29
N ASP A 54 10.39 -4.70 -4.45
CA ASP A 54 9.68 -5.13 -3.25
C ASP A 54 9.52 -3.95 -2.27
N ARG A 55 10.57 -3.14 -2.12
CA ARG A 55 10.54 -1.89 -1.35
C ARG A 55 9.53 -0.91 -1.93
N ALA A 56 9.54 -0.67 -3.23
CA ALA A 56 8.58 0.24 -3.89
C ALA A 56 7.13 -0.22 -3.69
N ILE A 57 6.85 -1.52 -3.78
CA ILE A 57 5.52 -2.10 -3.52
C ILE A 57 5.07 -1.83 -2.07
N LEU A 58 5.93 -2.11 -1.09
CA LEU A 58 5.61 -1.93 0.32
C LEU A 58 5.40 -0.46 0.68
N VAL A 59 6.26 0.44 0.18
CA VAL A 59 6.11 1.89 0.39
C VAL A 59 4.79 2.40 -0.19
N LEU A 60 4.40 1.98 -1.40
CA LEU A 60 3.11 2.38 -1.98
C LEU A 60 1.92 1.88 -1.16
N PHE A 61 1.97 0.64 -0.65
CA PHE A 61 0.90 0.14 0.22
C PHE A 61 0.80 0.93 1.52
N LEU A 62 1.94 1.20 2.15
CA LEU A 62 1.99 1.89 3.45
C LEU A 62 1.64 3.38 3.34
N THR A 63 2.03 4.04 2.24
CA THR A 63 1.76 5.47 2.04
C THR A 63 0.33 5.74 1.58
N TYR A 64 -0.16 4.98 0.58
CA TYR A 64 -1.44 5.27 -0.06
C TYR A 64 -2.56 4.31 0.33
N GLY A 65 -2.23 3.23 1.04
CA GLY A 65 -3.20 2.19 1.36
C GLY A 65 -3.87 1.60 0.13
N LEU A 66 -3.17 1.44 -0.98
CA LEU A 66 -3.72 0.94 -2.25
C LEU A 66 -4.39 -0.42 -2.08
N ARG A 67 -5.45 -0.67 -2.84
CA ARG A 67 -5.95 -2.04 -3.02
C ARG A 67 -4.97 -2.83 -3.87
N VAL A 68 -4.84 -4.12 -3.62
CA VAL A 68 -3.88 -4.97 -4.37
C VAL A 68 -4.11 -4.92 -5.89
N ASN A 69 -5.36 -4.80 -6.34
CA ASN A 69 -5.69 -4.65 -7.75
C ASN A 69 -5.23 -3.30 -8.31
N GLU A 70 -5.37 -2.21 -7.53
CA GLU A 70 -4.92 -0.87 -7.91
C GLU A 70 -3.40 -0.87 -8.12
N LEU A 71 -2.65 -1.47 -7.20
CA LEU A 71 -1.20 -1.59 -7.33
C LEU A 71 -0.78 -2.50 -8.49
N GLN A 72 -1.46 -3.63 -8.67
CA GLN A 72 -1.16 -4.61 -9.73
C GLN A 72 -1.34 -4.00 -11.14
N GLN A 73 -2.30 -3.09 -11.31
CA GLN A 73 -2.60 -2.44 -12.58
C GLN A 73 -1.70 -1.25 -12.90
N LEU A 74 -0.82 -0.82 -12.00
CA LEU A 74 0.08 0.29 -12.27
C LEU A 74 0.99 0.01 -13.46
N ASP A 75 1.07 1.00 -14.34
CA ASP A 75 1.98 1.07 -15.46
C ASP A 75 3.09 2.08 -15.19
N VAL A 76 4.19 2.01 -15.94
CA VAL A 76 5.22 3.06 -15.89
C VAL A 76 4.60 4.41 -16.28
N SER A 77 3.73 4.43 -17.28
CA SER A 77 2.99 5.63 -17.72
C SER A 77 1.94 6.13 -16.73
N SER A 78 1.62 5.36 -15.68
CA SER A 78 0.75 5.86 -14.62
C SER A 78 1.37 7.02 -13.84
N PHE A 79 2.70 7.16 -13.83
CA PHE A 79 3.43 8.16 -13.06
C PHE A 79 3.81 9.36 -13.91
N ASN A 80 3.35 10.54 -13.51
CA ASN A 80 3.78 11.82 -14.05
C ASN A 80 4.63 12.55 -13.00
N PHE A 81 5.92 12.27 -13.01
CA PHE A 81 6.84 12.87 -12.04
C PHE A 81 7.02 14.39 -12.21
N HIS A 82 6.78 14.92 -13.41
CA HIS A 82 6.82 16.36 -13.64
C HIS A 82 5.68 17.09 -12.92
N ARG A 83 4.49 16.48 -12.92
CA ARG A 83 3.33 17.02 -12.21
C ARG A 83 3.26 16.58 -10.75
N GLY A 84 4.13 15.66 -10.32
CA GLY A 84 4.11 15.08 -8.98
C GLY A 84 2.82 14.32 -8.68
N GLU A 85 2.31 13.55 -9.66
CA GLU A 85 1.07 12.80 -9.52
C GLU A 85 1.13 11.46 -10.24
N PHE A 86 0.34 10.49 -9.79
CA PHE A 86 0.15 9.23 -10.49
C PHE A 86 -1.32 8.83 -10.55
N LYS A 87 -1.66 8.06 -11.58
CA LYS A 87 -3.02 7.62 -11.86
C LYS A 87 -3.24 6.19 -11.38
N ILE A 88 -4.37 5.96 -10.71
CA ILE A 88 -4.86 4.63 -10.35
C ILE A 88 -6.27 4.42 -10.86
N TYR A 89 -6.63 3.16 -11.07
CA TYR A 89 -7.97 2.74 -11.43
C TYR A 89 -8.68 2.16 -10.20
N ARG A 90 -9.71 2.85 -9.74
CA ARG A 90 -10.57 2.46 -8.64
C ARG A 90 -11.64 1.47 -9.12
N LYS A 91 -12.47 1.01 -8.17
CA LYS A 91 -13.62 0.14 -8.46
C LYS A 91 -14.49 0.74 -9.58
N ARG A 92 -15.00 -0.12 -10.47
CA ARG A 92 -15.79 0.24 -11.66
C ARG A 92 -15.04 1.12 -12.70
N GLY A 93 -13.70 1.01 -12.74
CA GLY A 93 -12.89 1.74 -13.72
C GLY A 93 -12.76 3.25 -13.49
N LYS A 94 -13.18 3.78 -12.33
CA LYS A 94 -13.03 5.20 -12.00
C LYS A 94 -11.55 5.55 -11.88
N GLU A 95 -11.09 6.51 -12.68
CA GLU A 95 -9.73 7.06 -12.54
C GLU A 95 -9.63 7.98 -11.32
N SER A 96 -8.49 7.88 -10.63
CA SER A 96 -8.15 8.78 -9.52
C SER A 96 -6.69 9.19 -9.64
N LEU A 97 -6.44 10.50 -9.56
CA LEU A 97 -5.09 11.06 -9.50
C LEU A 97 -4.66 11.14 -8.04
N MET A 98 -3.47 10.63 -7.76
CA MET A 98 -2.85 10.61 -6.45
C MET A 98 -1.59 11.47 -6.48
N PRO A 99 -1.36 12.36 -5.50
CA PRO A 99 -0.10 13.10 -5.40
C PRO A 99 1.04 12.14 -5.07
N ILE A 100 2.24 12.42 -5.60
CA ILE A 100 3.46 11.66 -5.26
C ILE A 100 4.21 12.46 -4.18
N ASN A 101 4.55 11.80 -3.07
CA ASN A 101 5.50 12.35 -2.10
C ASN A 101 6.95 11.98 -2.49
N ARG A 102 7.92 12.63 -1.86
CA ARG A 102 9.36 12.44 -2.17
C ARG A 102 9.81 11.00 -1.99
N SER A 103 9.40 10.37 -0.90
CA SER A 103 9.79 8.99 -0.59
C SER A 103 9.30 8.01 -1.66
N CYS A 104 8.03 8.13 -2.08
CA CYS A 104 7.48 7.31 -3.15
C CYS A 104 8.16 7.59 -4.49
N GLU A 105 8.40 8.85 -4.83
CA GLU A 105 9.13 9.20 -6.06
C GLU A 105 10.52 8.55 -6.08
N ARG A 106 11.28 8.67 -4.98
CA ARG A 106 12.62 8.09 -4.86
C ARG A 106 12.62 6.58 -5.10
N VAL A 107 11.78 5.83 -4.38
CA VAL A 107 11.78 4.37 -4.49
C VAL A 107 11.27 3.87 -5.85
N ILE A 108 10.32 4.56 -6.47
CA ILE A 108 9.82 4.20 -7.80
C ILE A 108 10.86 4.47 -8.87
N ARG A 109 11.49 5.65 -8.87
CA ARG A 109 12.58 5.97 -9.79
C ARG A 109 13.75 5.00 -9.62
N GLU A 110 14.16 4.74 -8.38
CA GLU A 110 15.26 3.83 -8.11
C GLU A 110 14.98 2.42 -8.65
N TYR A 111 13.77 1.91 -8.47
CA TYR A 111 13.36 0.64 -9.06
C TYR A 111 13.38 0.65 -10.59
N ILE A 112 12.80 1.71 -11.21
CA ILE A 112 12.73 1.83 -12.67
C ILE A 112 14.13 1.89 -13.27
N ASP A 113 15.01 2.69 -12.69
CA ASP A 113 16.33 2.99 -13.27
C ASP A 113 17.36 1.88 -13.03
N LYS A 114 17.30 1.21 -11.86
CA LYS A 114 18.37 0.28 -11.44
C LYS A 114 17.98 -1.20 -11.51
N GLU A 115 16.71 -1.55 -11.39
CA GLU A 115 16.31 -2.96 -11.26
C GLU A 115 15.30 -3.40 -12.33
N ARG A 116 14.38 -2.53 -12.73
CA ARG A 116 13.39 -2.88 -13.73
C ARG A 116 14.06 -3.17 -15.07
N ALA A 117 13.71 -4.33 -15.67
CA ALA A 117 14.26 -4.69 -16.97
C ALA A 117 13.96 -3.64 -18.04
N ALA A 118 14.94 -3.39 -18.94
CA ALA A 118 14.76 -2.49 -20.07
C ALA A 118 13.62 -2.98 -20.99
N PRO A 119 12.86 -2.06 -21.62
CA PRO A 119 11.63 -2.40 -22.35
C PRO A 119 11.80 -3.48 -23.42
N GLU A 120 12.93 -3.49 -24.12
CA GLU A 120 13.25 -4.47 -25.16
C GLU A 120 13.44 -5.90 -24.62
N LYS A 121 13.72 -6.04 -23.32
CA LYS A 121 13.87 -7.33 -22.62
C LYS A 121 12.57 -7.84 -22.01
N ILE A 122 11.45 -7.12 -22.18
CA ILE A 122 10.15 -7.43 -21.61
C ILE A 122 9.20 -7.87 -22.74
N PRO A 123 8.44 -8.97 -22.56
CA PRO A 123 7.39 -9.36 -23.51
C PRO A 123 6.45 -8.19 -23.80
N LEU A 124 6.04 -8.03 -25.05
CA LEU A 124 5.29 -6.85 -25.53
C LEU A 124 4.05 -6.56 -24.68
N GLU A 125 3.30 -7.59 -24.33
CA GLU A 125 2.08 -7.50 -23.50
C GLU A 125 2.34 -7.05 -22.06
N HIS A 126 3.60 -7.04 -21.60
CA HIS A 126 3.97 -6.68 -20.24
C HIS A 126 4.83 -5.42 -20.14
N ARG A 127 5.18 -4.79 -21.28
CA ARG A 127 6.11 -3.64 -21.33
C ARG A 127 5.65 -2.44 -20.51
N GLN A 128 4.35 -2.22 -20.44
CA GLN A 128 3.79 -1.09 -19.68
C GLN A 128 3.78 -1.35 -18.18
N ALA A 129 3.74 -2.62 -17.76
CA ALA A 129 3.61 -2.97 -16.35
C ALA A 129 4.73 -2.33 -15.51
N LEU A 130 4.37 -1.62 -14.45
CA LEU A 130 5.36 -1.07 -13.52
C LEU A 130 6.11 -2.21 -12.83
N PHE A 131 5.41 -3.11 -12.15
CA PHE A 131 6.02 -4.18 -11.36
C PHE A 131 6.10 -5.49 -12.15
N LEU A 132 7.33 -5.98 -12.30
CA LEU A 132 7.64 -7.18 -13.05
C LEU A 132 8.07 -8.34 -12.12
N SER A 133 7.68 -9.55 -12.48
CA SER A 133 8.24 -10.78 -11.92
C SER A 133 9.67 -11.02 -12.44
N LEU A 134 10.36 -12.01 -11.88
CA LEU A 134 11.68 -12.43 -12.41
C LEU A 134 11.60 -12.93 -13.86
N GLN A 135 10.43 -13.41 -14.31
CA GLN A 135 10.17 -13.79 -15.70
C GLN A 135 9.85 -12.58 -16.60
N LYS A 136 9.99 -11.34 -16.09
CA LYS A 136 9.69 -10.08 -16.80
C LYS A 136 8.23 -9.95 -17.24
N LYS A 137 7.33 -10.61 -16.55
CA LYS A 137 5.87 -10.49 -16.73
C LYS A 137 5.29 -9.59 -15.64
N ARG A 138 4.16 -8.91 -15.92
CA ARG A 138 3.41 -8.19 -14.89
C ARG A 138 3.18 -9.09 -13.69
N MET A 139 3.47 -8.60 -12.50
CA MET A 139 3.22 -9.37 -11.27
C MET A 139 1.74 -9.69 -11.11
N THR A 140 1.44 -10.91 -10.71
CA THR A 140 0.06 -11.31 -10.40
C THR A 140 -0.31 -10.86 -8.99
N ILE A 141 -1.61 -10.70 -8.74
CA ILE A 141 -2.14 -10.40 -7.40
C ILE A 141 -1.66 -11.43 -6.37
N ARG A 142 -1.60 -12.71 -6.75
CA ARG A 142 -1.10 -13.79 -5.88
C ARG A 142 0.37 -13.55 -5.49
N THR A 143 1.21 -13.20 -6.46
CA THR A 143 2.64 -12.94 -6.20
C THR A 143 2.81 -11.73 -5.27
N ILE A 144 2.05 -10.66 -5.48
CA ILE A 144 2.07 -9.46 -4.62
C ILE A 144 1.61 -9.82 -3.19
N ARG A 145 0.53 -10.60 -3.05
CA ARG A 145 0.06 -11.06 -1.72
C ARG A 145 1.11 -11.90 -1.00
N ASN A 146 1.76 -12.83 -1.70
CA ASN A 146 2.81 -13.68 -1.13
C ASN A 146 4.03 -12.85 -0.70
N LEU A 147 4.41 -11.85 -1.49
CA LEU A 147 5.48 -10.90 -1.14
C LEU A 147 5.16 -10.18 0.18
N VAL A 148 3.98 -9.58 0.28
CA VAL A 148 3.55 -8.86 1.49
C VAL A 148 3.52 -9.81 2.70
N LYS A 149 2.92 -10.99 2.57
CA LYS A 149 2.88 -11.99 3.63
C LYS A 149 4.28 -12.40 4.09
N LYS A 150 5.17 -12.66 3.16
CA LYS A 150 6.55 -13.05 3.47
C LYS A 150 7.24 -12.01 4.37
N TYR A 151 7.27 -10.75 3.94
CA TYR A 151 7.98 -9.72 4.69
C TYR A 151 7.30 -9.39 6.02
N THR A 152 5.98 -9.35 6.07
CA THR A 152 5.27 -9.09 7.32
C THR A 152 5.38 -10.26 8.31
N ALA A 153 5.41 -11.50 7.83
CA ALA A 153 5.63 -12.67 8.69
C ALA A 153 7.01 -12.64 9.37
N LEU A 154 8.04 -12.23 8.62
CA LEU A 154 9.40 -12.08 9.19
C LEU A 154 9.42 -11.04 10.32
N VAL A 155 8.79 -9.88 10.12
CA VAL A 155 8.71 -8.84 11.15
C VAL A 155 7.90 -9.30 12.37
N LEU A 156 6.78 -10.00 12.15
CA LEU A 156 5.92 -10.51 13.21
C LEU A 156 6.47 -11.77 13.89
N GLY A 157 7.55 -12.37 13.37
CA GLY A 157 8.09 -13.64 13.88
C GLY A 157 7.13 -14.82 13.72
N THR A 158 6.29 -14.82 12.67
CA THR A 158 5.27 -15.85 12.41
C THR A 158 5.62 -16.69 11.18
N ALA A 159 4.86 -17.77 10.94
CA ALA A 159 4.96 -18.53 9.70
C ALA A 159 4.52 -17.67 8.50
N SER A 160 5.05 -17.95 7.30
CA SER A 160 4.82 -17.14 6.10
C SER A 160 3.32 -17.05 5.72
N GLU A 161 2.54 -18.09 5.98
CA GLU A 161 1.09 -18.15 5.78
C GLU A 161 0.32 -17.23 6.72
N ASP A 162 0.86 -16.92 7.90
CA ASP A 162 0.25 -16.07 8.92
C ASP A 162 0.62 -14.59 8.77
N GLY A 163 1.51 -14.27 7.85
CA GLY A 163 1.87 -12.89 7.51
C GLY A 163 0.65 -12.08 7.06
N TYR A 164 0.73 -10.78 7.26
CA TYR A 164 -0.36 -9.87 6.92
C TYR A 164 -0.57 -9.75 5.41
N SER A 165 -1.81 -9.58 5.01
CA SER A 165 -2.19 -9.35 3.62
C SER A 165 -2.09 -7.86 3.25
N PRO A 166 -2.12 -7.49 1.95
CA PRO A 166 -2.23 -6.10 1.52
C PRO A 166 -3.39 -5.33 2.16
N HIS A 167 -4.49 -6.03 2.49
CA HIS A 167 -5.61 -5.40 3.19
C HIS A 167 -5.22 -4.94 4.62
N LYS A 168 -4.36 -5.69 5.31
CA LYS A 168 -3.85 -5.30 6.63
C LYS A 168 -2.85 -4.14 6.54
N LEU A 169 -2.03 -4.07 5.47
CA LEU A 169 -1.19 -2.89 5.22
C LEU A 169 -2.02 -1.63 4.92
N ARG A 170 -3.16 -1.78 4.25
CA ARG A 170 -4.10 -0.67 4.07
C ARG A 170 -4.69 -0.21 5.41
N ALA A 171 -5.02 -1.13 6.32
CA ALA A 171 -5.44 -0.80 7.68
C ALA A 171 -4.31 -0.11 8.48
N THR A 172 -3.05 -0.57 8.29
CA THR A 172 -1.85 0.08 8.84
C THR A 172 -1.75 1.52 8.35
N ALA A 173 -1.79 1.76 7.04
CA ALA A 173 -1.73 3.10 6.44
C ALA A 173 -2.84 4.01 7.00
N ALA A 174 -4.09 3.53 7.03
CA ALA A 174 -5.22 4.28 7.57
C ALA A 174 -5.01 4.70 9.02
N THR A 175 -4.59 3.75 9.87
CA THR A 175 -4.41 4.01 11.30
C THR A 175 -3.22 4.93 11.56
N SER A 176 -2.11 4.74 10.84
CA SER A 176 -0.94 5.60 10.98
C SER A 176 -1.24 7.05 10.63
N LEU A 177 -2.01 7.29 9.57
CA LEU A 177 -2.47 8.64 9.20
C LEU A 177 -3.33 9.28 10.30
N ILE A 178 -4.27 8.52 10.87
CA ILE A 178 -5.11 9.00 11.98
C ILE A 178 -4.26 9.30 13.22
N GLN A 179 -3.29 8.46 13.55
CA GLN A 179 -2.36 8.68 14.67
C GLN A 179 -1.47 9.91 14.48
N GLN A 180 -1.16 10.27 13.25
CA GLN A 180 -0.44 11.51 12.91
C GLN A 180 -1.33 12.77 12.91
N GLY A 181 -2.61 12.63 13.26
CA GLY A 181 -3.54 13.76 13.44
C GLY A 181 -4.38 14.10 12.21
N PHE A 182 -4.30 13.30 11.13
CA PHE A 182 -5.20 13.50 9.98
C PHE A 182 -6.63 13.10 10.31
N SER A 183 -7.60 13.86 9.78
CA SER A 183 -9.00 13.57 10.08
C SER A 183 -9.43 12.22 9.46
N ILE A 184 -10.33 11.52 10.13
CA ILE A 184 -10.90 10.26 9.61
C ILE A 184 -11.54 10.44 8.22
N PHE A 185 -12.09 11.62 7.95
CA PHE A 185 -12.70 11.96 6.67
C PHE A 185 -11.67 12.09 5.56
N ASP A 186 -10.51 12.71 5.84
CA ASP A 186 -9.42 12.84 4.86
C ASP A 186 -8.81 11.48 4.55
N VAL A 187 -8.62 10.65 5.56
CA VAL A 187 -8.14 9.27 5.39
C VAL A 187 -9.15 8.43 4.59
N GLN A 188 -10.46 8.53 4.88
CA GLN A 188 -11.49 7.86 4.11
C GLN A 188 -11.51 8.30 2.65
N ASN A 189 -11.33 9.60 2.39
CA ASN A 189 -11.23 10.12 1.02
C ASN A 189 -10.00 9.63 0.28
N LEU A 190 -8.83 9.63 0.92
CA LEU A 190 -7.59 9.12 0.35
C LEU A 190 -7.77 7.66 -0.07
N LEU A 191 -8.39 6.87 0.82
CA LEU A 191 -8.58 5.45 0.62
C LEU A 191 -9.76 5.12 -0.29
N ASP A 192 -10.68 6.06 -0.58
CA ASP A 192 -11.92 5.82 -1.35
C ASP A 192 -12.77 4.67 -0.75
N HIS A 193 -13.14 4.82 0.52
CA HIS A 193 -14.04 3.87 1.18
C HIS A 193 -15.48 4.10 0.70
N ASP A 194 -16.11 3.04 0.15
CA ASP A 194 -17.44 3.06 -0.50
C ASP A 194 -18.63 3.42 0.42
N ASN A 195 -18.43 3.58 1.72
CA ASN A 195 -19.48 3.91 2.68
C ASN A 195 -19.47 5.40 3.05
N VAL A 196 -20.06 6.23 2.20
CA VAL A 196 -20.32 7.62 2.58
C VAL A 196 -21.66 8.08 2.08
N THR A 197 -22.65 8.05 2.93
CA THR A 197 -23.97 8.66 2.72
C THR A 197 -23.93 10.20 2.88
N THR A 198 -22.77 10.82 3.14
CA THR A 198 -22.64 12.26 3.51
C THR A 198 -21.69 13.06 2.62
N THR A 199 -21.29 12.57 1.45
CA THR A 199 -20.16 13.12 0.68
C THR A 199 -20.51 14.31 -0.22
N GLN A 200 -21.77 14.70 -0.36
CA GLN A 200 -22.14 15.78 -1.27
C GLN A 200 -21.84 17.21 -0.76
N LEU A 201 -21.69 17.40 0.54
CA LEU A 201 -21.46 18.73 1.14
C LEU A 201 -20.01 19.21 1.17
N TYR A 202 -19.03 18.35 0.90
CA TYR A 202 -17.60 18.66 1.05
C TYR A 202 -16.79 18.56 -0.24
N ALA A 203 -17.40 18.39 -1.39
CA ALA A 203 -16.71 18.18 -2.68
C ALA A 203 -15.89 19.39 -3.16
N ALA A 204 -16.19 20.61 -2.72
CA ALA A 204 -15.57 21.85 -3.19
C ALA A 204 -14.19 22.15 -2.56
N HIS A 205 -13.92 21.68 -1.33
CA HIS A 205 -12.67 22.01 -0.61
C HIS A 205 -11.56 20.95 -0.70
N ARG A 206 -11.66 19.91 -1.54
CA ARG A 206 -10.94 18.64 -1.34
C ARG A 206 -9.87 18.22 -2.36
N LYS A 207 -9.57 19.00 -3.37
CA LYS A 207 -8.38 18.73 -4.21
C LYS A 207 -7.08 18.93 -3.42
N ASP A 208 -7.09 19.86 -2.49
CA ASP A 208 -5.90 20.22 -1.70
C ASP A 208 -5.67 19.29 -0.50
N ALA A 209 -6.74 18.79 0.15
CA ALA A 209 -6.63 17.92 1.33
C ALA A 209 -5.90 16.60 1.04
N LYS A 210 -6.18 15.94 -0.09
CA LYS A 210 -5.44 14.71 -0.49
C LYS A 210 -3.96 14.98 -0.69
N ARG A 211 -3.63 16.12 -1.27
CA ARG A 211 -2.26 16.52 -1.57
C ARG A 211 -1.48 16.83 -0.29
N GLU A 212 -2.10 17.49 0.68
CA GLU A 212 -1.52 17.81 1.98
C GLU A 212 -1.27 16.55 2.82
N VAL A 213 -2.26 15.65 2.91
CA VAL A 213 -2.15 14.38 3.63
C VAL A 213 -0.98 13.55 3.11
N VAL A 214 -0.87 13.36 1.79
CA VAL A 214 0.20 12.53 1.20
C VAL A 214 1.55 13.23 1.24
N LYS A 215 1.59 14.56 1.06
CA LYS A 215 2.83 15.34 1.07
C LYS A 215 3.52 15.34 2.43
N ASN A 216 2.73 15.32 3.52
CA ASN A 216 3.23 15.33 4.89
C ASN A 216 3.41 13.92 5.48
N PHE A 217 3.11 12.86 4.71
CA PHE A 217 3.22 11.48 5.16
C PHE A 217 4.45 10.81 4.55
N GLU A 218 5.56 10.88 5.28
CA GLU A 218 6.85 10.34 4.87
C GLU A 218 7.29 9.22 5.83
N TRP A 219 7.57 8.02 5.29
CA TRP A 219 8.10 6.88 6.05
C TRP A 219 9.64 6.84 6.07
N LEU A 220 10.30 7.59 5.18
CA LEU A 220 11.72 7.41 4.88
C LEU A 220 12.60 8.61 5.28
N ASP A 221 12.02 9.67 5.83
CA ASP A 221 12.75 10.89 6.22
C ASP A 221 12.96 10.98 7.75
N HIS A 222 13.38 9.87 8.37
CA HIS A 222 13.95 9.89 9.72
C HIS A 222 15.49 9.87 9.66
N ASP A 223 16.07 10.69 8.76
CA ASP A 223 17.48 11.03 8.81
C ASP A 223 17.66 12.27 9.69
N THR A 224 17.87 12.05 10.99
CA THR A 224 18.60 12.95 11.89
C THR A 224 19.81 12.26 12.40
#